data_eba9fa14befe8534002e1a8778dd854e
#
_entry.id   eba9fa14befe8534002e1a8778dd854e
#
_cell.length_a   1.000
_cell.length_b   1.000
_cell.length_c   1.000
_cell.angle_alpha   90.00
_cell.angle_beta   90.00
_cell.angle_gamma   90.00
#
_symmetry.space_group_name_H-M   'P 1'
#
loop_
_entity.id
_entity.type
_entity.pdbx_description
1 polymer ?
#
loop_
_entity_poly.entity_id
_entity_poly.type
_entity_poly.pdbx_seq_one_letter_code
_entity_poly.pdbx_strand_id
1 'polypeptide(L)'
;MEFINSSSNYFLNKSTYINLRWIGIIGQFLTINIVAFIFKFEFNYILSNVIVIFGAVSNVFLINYNRSTQLSNKIAFYYLLADILQLSLLLYLTGGILNPFSVFLIIPSVFASSNLNIKTNLILILITILSISVLTLYHQELPSPLNDYKLSNYYYYSIPLGLIIALIFLNYFAILFGK
;
A
#
# COMPACT_ATOMS: atom_id res chain seq x y z
N MET A 1 -35.41 6.34 -5.86
CA MET A 1 -34.63 6.13 -4.60
C MET A 1 -34.53 4.65 -4.33
N GLU A 2 -33.83 3.89 -5.24
CA GLU A 2 -33.67 2.43 -5.21
C GLU A 2 -32.19 2.03 -5.28
N PHE A 3 -31.36 2.67 -4.44
CA PHE A 3 -29.91 2.43 -4.44
C PHE A 3 -29.40 1.54 -3.28
N ILE A 4 -30.31 0.88 -2.53
CA ILE A 4 -29.90 0.22 -1.26
C ILE A 4 -30.15 -1.28 -1.21
N ASN A 5 -30.64 -1.94 -2.27
CA ASN A 5 -30.94 -3.37 -2.20
C ASN A 5 -30.45 -4.20 -3.42
N SER A 6 -29.23 -3.99 -3.89
CA SER A 6 -28.53 -5.07 -4.56
C SER A 6 -27.52 -5.64 -3.57
N SER A 7 -27.76 -6.86 -3.10
CA SER A 7 -26.76 -7.72 -2.50
C SER A 7 -25.73 -8.10 -3.60
N SER A 8 -25.01 -7.09 -4.09
CA SER A 8 -23.85 -7.32 -4.93
C SER A 8 -22.87 -8.08 -4.05
N ASN A 9 -22.69 -9.36 -4.33
CA ASN A 9 -21.70 -10.20 -3.70
C ASN A 9 -20.33 -9.63 -4.07
N TYR A 10 -19.80 -8.75 -3.21
CA TYR A 10 -18.46 -8.21 -3.34
C TYR A 10 -17.47 -9.32 -3.00
N PHE A 11 -16.88 -9.90 -4.02
CA PHE A 11 -15.87 -10.94 -3.86
C PHE A 11 -14.59 -10.54 -4.59
N LEU A 12 -13.51 -10.56 -3.85
CA LEU A 12 -12.19 -10.40 -4.40
C LEU A 12 -11.73 -11.71 -5.05
N ASN A 13 -11.37 -11.67 -6.34
CA ASN A 13 -10.77 -12.81 -6.99
C ASN A 13 -9.40 -13.12 -6.36
N LYS A 14 -9.31 -14.29 -5.71
CA LYS A 14 -8.12 -14.71 -4.97
C LYS A 14 -6.88 -14.81 -5.85
N SER A 15 -6.99 -15.38 -7.04
CA SER A 15 -5.86 -15.57 -7.95
C SER A 15 -5.31 -14.23 -8.44
N THR A 16 -6.18 -13.32 -8.85
CA THR A 16 -5.79 -11.96 -9.29
C THR A 16 -5.06 -11.23 -8.17
N TYR A 17 -5.59 -11.29 -6.96
CA TYR A 17 -4.98 -10.62 -5.80
C TYR A 17 -3.61 -11.21 -5.44
N ILE A 18 -3.47 -12.54 -5.41
CA ILE A 18 -2.19 -13.21 -5.18
C ILE A 18 -1.13 -12.78 -6.19
N ASN A 19 -1.50 -12.73 -7.48
CA ASN A 19 -0.59 -12.32 -8.56
C ASN A 19 -0.15 -10.86 -8.39
N LEU A 20 -1.08 -9.95 -8.07
CA LEU A 20 -0.76 -8.54 -7.80
C LEU A 20 0.18 -8.39 -6.61
N ARG A 21 -0.03 -9.15 -5.53
CA ARG A 21 0.89 -9.16 -4.38
C ARG A 21 2.28 -9.65 -4.75
N TRP A 22 2.39 -10.72 -5.56
CA TRP A 22 3.71 -11.19 -6.05
C TRP A 22 4.43 -10.13 -6.85
N ILE A 23 3.74 -9.43 -7.76
CA ILE A 23 4.32 -8.32 -8.53
C ILE A 23 4.84 -7.23 -7.57
N GLY A 24 4.05 -6.85 -6.58
CA GLY A 24 4.46 -5.86 -5.57
C GLY A 24 5.66 -6.32 -4.74
N ILE A 25 5.66 -7.55 -4.22
CA ILE A 25 6.73 -8.13 -3.40
C ILE A 25 8.04 -8.23 -4.20
N ILE A 26 7.98 -8.72 -5.43
CA ILE A 26 9.16 -8.82 -6.32
C ILE A 26 9.68 -7.41 -6.65
N GLY A 27 8.80 -6.46 -6.95
CA GLY A 27 9.17 -5.08 -7.20
C GLY A 27 9.86 -4.44 -5.99
N GLN A 28 9.32 -4.61 -4.78
CA GLN A 28 9.93 -4.13 -3.54
C GLN A 28 11.32 -4.76 -3.31
N PHE A 29 11.42 -6.08 -3.45
CA PHE A 29 12.67 -6.79 -3.28
C PHE A 29 13.75 -6.30 -4.25
N LEU A 30 13.41 -6.20 -5.53
CA LEU A 30 14.35 -5.71 -6.55
C LEU A 30 14.77 -4.26 -6.28
N THR A 31 13.82 -3.39 -5.98
CA THR A 31 14.11 -1.97 -5.71
C THR A 31 15.04 -1.80 -4.52
N ILE A 32 14.75 -2.45 -3.38
CA ILE A 32 15.58 -2.38 -2.17
C ILE A 32 17.02 -2.81 -2.49
N ASN A 33 17.20 -3.92 -3.19
CA ASN A 33 18.52 -4.46 -3.46
C ASN A 33 19.27 -3.67 -4.55
N ILE A 34 18.58 -3.16 -5.57
CA ILE A 34 19.16 -2.26 -6.58
C ILE A 34 19.67 -0.99 -5.89
N VAL A 35 18.84 -0.37 -5.04
CA VAL A 35 19.20 0.87 -4.35
C VAL A 35 20.35 0.65 -3.38
N ALA A 36 20.37 -0.48 -2.65
CA ALA A 36 21.44 -0.80 -1.72
C ALA A 36 22.77 -1.14 -2.40
N PHE A 37 22.77 -2.01 -3.43
CA PHE A 37 24.00 -2.57 -3.98
C PHE A 37 24.49 -1.87 -5.24
N ILE A 38 23.60 -1.36 -6.09
CA ILE A 38 23.97 -0.67 -7.33
C ILE A 38 24.14 0.83 -7.08
N PHE A 39 23.15 1.47 -6.46
CA PHE A 39 23.22 2.90 -6.14
C PHE A 39 24.00 3.20 -4.84
N LYS A 40 24.30 2.17 -4.05
CA LYS A 40 25.07 2.25 -2.79
C LYS A 40 24.46 3.23 -1.78
N PHE A 41 23.15 3.29 -1.71
CA PHE A 41 22.46 4.09 -0.71
C PHE A 41 22.56 3.43 0.67
N GLU A 42 22.82 4.26 1.68
CA GLU A 42 22.97 3.79 3.06
C GLU A 42 21.62 3.83 3.79
N PHE A 43 21.01 2.70 3.98
CA PHE A 43 19.79 2.48 4.79
C PHE A 43 19.77 1.05 5.33
N ASN A 44 18.83 0.75 6.22
CA ASN A 44 18.72 -0.60 6.80
C ASN A 44 18.08 -1.59 5.79
N TYR A 45 18.85 -1.96 4.75
CA TYR A 45 18.38 -2.87 3.70
C TYR A 45 18.09 -4.28 4.22
N ILE A 46 18.75 -4.72 5.30
CA ILE A 46 18.50 -6.05 5.91
C ILE A 46 17.10 -6.08 6.49
N LEU A 47 16.74 -5.09 7.33
CA LEU A 47 15.41 -5.00 7.93
C LEU A 47 14.34 -4.81 6.86
N SER A 48 14.61 -4.01 5.82
CA SER A 48 13.71 -3.83 4.68
C SER A 48 13.44 -5.15 3.96
N ASN A 49 14.48 -5.97 3.69
CA ASN A 49 14.30 -7.28 3.08
C ASN A 49 13.52 -8.25 3.99
N VAL A 50 13.73 -8.21 5.31
CA VAL A 50 12.96 -9.01 6.27
C VAL A 50 11.46 -8.67 6.17
N ILE A 51 11.10 -7.38 6.10
CA ILE A 51 9.70 -6.94 5.93
C ILE A 51 9.10 -7.48 4.61
N VAL A 52 9.86 -7.44 3.52
CA VAL A 52 9.43 -8.00 2.22
C VAL A 52 9.23 -9.52 2.31
N ILE A 53 10.13 -10.24 3.00
CA ILE A 53 10.00 -11.68 3.22
C ILE A 53 8.73 -12.00 4.01
N PHE A 54 8.37 -11.23 5.03
CA PHE A 54 7.09 -11.39 5.74
C PHE A 54 5.90 -11.24 4.80
N GLY A 55 5.95 -10.29 3.86
CA GLY A 55 4.94 -10.15 2.80
C GLY A 55 4.84 -11.39 1.92
N ALA A 56 5.98 -11.95 1.49
CA ALA A 56 6.04 -13.16 0.69
C ALA A 56 5.47 -14.38 1.45
N VAL A 57 5.86 -14.56 2.72
CA VAL A 57 5.33 -15.62 3.58
C VAL A 57 3.82 -15.49 3.74
N SER A 58 3.31 -14.28 4.00
CA SER A 58 1.87 -14.05 4.11
C SER A 58 1.12 -14.37 2.80
N ASN A 59 1.75 -14.14 1.64
CA ASN A 59 1.16 -14.50 0.34
C ASN A 59 1.13 -16.02 0.11
N VAL A 60 2.16 -16.75 0.56
CA VAL A 60 2.18 -18.23 0.55
C VAL A 60 1.08 -18.78 1.45
N PHE A 61 0.88 -18.19 2.65
CA PHE A 61 -0.26 -18.55 3.50
C PHE A 61 -1.60 -18.32 2.81
N LEU A 62 -1.77 -17.21 2.09
CA LEU A 62 -2.99 -16.93 1.34
C LEU A 62 -3.23 -17.95 0.23
N ILE A 63 -2.19 -18.42 -0.47
CA ILE A 63 -2.31 -19.48 -1.50
C ILE A 63 -2.91 -20.74 -0.90
N ASN A 64 -2.40 -21.15 0.25
CA ASN A 64 -2.80 -22.38 0.94
C ASN A 64 -4.11 -22.23 1.73
N TYR A 65 -4.53 -20.99 1.99
CA TYR A 65 -5.75 -20.69 2.74
C TYR A 65 -6.98 -20.97 1.88
N ASN A 66 -7.76 -21.96 2.25
CA ASN A 66 -9.02 -22.35 1.64
C ASN A 66 -8.99 -22.52 0.11
N ARG A 67 -9.62 -23.54 -0.43
CA ARG A 67 -9.68 -23.82 -1.90
C ARG A 67 -10.66 -22.92 -2.66
N SER A 68 -11.30 -21.94 -2.01
CA SER A 68 -12.22 -21.03 -2.69
C SER A 68 -11.50 -20.11 -3.67
N THR A 69 -12.11 -19.87 -4.82
CA THR A 69 -11.62 -18.94 -5.84
C THR A 69 -11.82 -17.46 -5.47
N GLN A 70 -12.63 -17.21 -4.44
CA GLN A 70 -13.02 -15.88 -4.00
C GLN A 70 -12.70 -15.67 -2.53
N LEU A 71 -12.23 -14.49 -2.17
CA LEU A 71 -11.97 -14.08 -0.80
C LEU A 71 -13.21 -13.37 -0.22
N SER A 72 -13.60 -13.76 0.98
CA SER A 72 -14.63 -13.02 1.70
C SER A 72 -14.16 -11.59 2.02
N ASN A 73 -15.09 -10.65 2.12
CA ASN A 73 -14.81 -9.26 2.43
C ASN A 73 -13.93 -9.08 3.67
N LYS A 74 -14.15 -9.89 4.72
CA LYS A 74 -13.37 -9.83 5.96
C LYS A 74 -11.91 -10.27 5.76
N ILE A 75 -11.68 -11.36 5.04
CA ILE A 75 -10.33 -11.87 4.76
C ILE A 75 -9.57 -10.91 3.86
N ALA A 76 -10.20 -10.44 2.79
CA ALA A 76 -9.61 -9.46 1.88
C ALA A 76 -9.22 -8.17 2.62
N PHE A 77 -10.06 -7.69 3.55
CA PHE A 77 -9.74 -6.54 4.40
C PHE A 77 -8.43 -6.73 5.17
N TYR A 78 -8.27 -7.86 5.88
CA TYR A 78 -7.06 -8.08 6.68
C TYR A 78 -5.79 -8.18 5.84
N TYR A 79 -5.86 -8.78 4.66
CA TYR A 79 -4.70 -8.84 3.77
C TYR A 79 -4.35 -7.48 3.17
N LEU A 80 -5.34 -6.69 2.73
CA LEU A 80 -5.11 -5.33 2.23
C LEU A 80 -4.60 -4.39 3.34
N LEU A 81 -5.11 -4.56 4.56
CA LEU A 81 -4.58 -3.85 5.73
C LEU A 81 -3.11 -4.22 5.98
N ALA A 82 -2.77 -5.50 5.92
CA ALA A 82 -1.40 -5.96 6.07
C ALA A 82 -0.48 -5.39 4.98
N ASP A 83 -0.96 -5.26 3.73
CA ASP A 83 -0.21 -4.64 2.64
C ASP A 83 0.06 -3.15 2.89
N ILE A 84 -0.95 -2.39 3.40
CA ILE A 84 -0.76 -0.98 3.79
C ILE A 84 0.28 -0.87 4.90
N LEU A 85 0.18 -1.69 5.94
CA LEU A 85 1.10 -1.66 7.08
C LEU A 85 2.52 -2.07 6.68
N GLN A 86 2.67 -3.12 5.86
CA GLN A 86 3.96 -3.57 5.34
C GLN A 86 4.65 -2.47 4.56
N LEU A 87 3.93 -1.83 3.63
CA LEU A 87 4.48 -0.75 2.81
C LEU A 87 4.79 0.49 3.65
N SER A 88 3.94 0.81 4.63
CA SER A 88 4.20 1.90 5.59
C SER A 88 5.50 1.68 6.38
N LEU A 89 5.77 0.45 6.82
CA LEU A 89 7.02 0.11 7.51
C LEU A 89 8.24 0.25 6.60
N LEU A 90 8.14 -0.18 5.34
CA LEU A 90 9.22 0.01 4.36
C LEU A 90 9.50 1.49 4.11
N LEU A 91 8.46 2.29 3.91
CA LEU A 91 8.59 3.72 3.72
C LEU A 91 9.17 4.41 4.95
N TYR A 92 8.75 4.02 6.16
CA TYR A 92 9.32 4.54 7.40
C TYR A 92 10.84 4.39 7.45
N LEU A 93 11.38 3.25 7.00
CA LEU A 93 12.81 2.96 6.99
C LEU A 93 13.58 3.66 5.86
N THR A 94 12.88 4.23 4.88
CA THR A 94 13.50 4.70 3.63
C THR A 94 13.13 6.15 3.27
N GLY A 95 12.81 6.97 4.26
CA GLY A 95 12.58 8.41 4.07
C GLY A 95 11.12 8.85 4.10
N GLY A 96 10.21 7.98 4.56
CA GLY A 96 8.81 8.29 4.80
C GLY A 96 8.07 8.76 3.57
N ILE A 97 7.38 9.89 3.71
CA ILE A 97 6.58 10.47 2.63
C ILE A 97 7.43 11.04 1.48
N LEU A 98 8.69 11.33 1.74
CA LEU A 98 9.63 11.83 0.73
C LEU A 98 10.12 10.74 -0.22
N ASN A 99 9.94 9.48 0.15
CA ASN A 99 10.25 8.37 -0.72
C ASN A 99 9.29 8.35 -1.91
N PRO A 100 9.78 8.34 -3.17
CA PRO A 100 8.92 8.36 -4.37
C PRO A 100 7.95 7.19 -4.45
N PHE A 101 8.25 6.07 -3.77
CA PHE A 101 7.37 4.91 -3.69
C PHE A 101 6.18 5.10 -2.72
N SER A 102 6.07 6.23 -2.03
CA SER A 102 4.93 6.57 -1.17
C SER A 102 3.58 6.55 -1.91
N VAL A 103 3.60 6.81 -3.22
CA VAL A 103 2.41 6.70 -4.09
C VAL A 103 1.79 5.31 -4.07
N PHE A 104 2.55 4.26 -3.83
CA PHE A 104 2.02 2.89 -3.77
C PHE A 104 1.16 2.60 -2.55
N LEU A 105 1.18 3.44 -1.50
CA LEU A 105 0.25 3.34 -0.37
C LEU A 105 -1.23 3.44 -0.79
N ILE A 106 -1.50 4.08 -1.91
CA ILE A 106 -2.86 4.28 -2.41
C ILE A 106 -3.44 2.97 -2.98
N ILE A 107 -2.60 2.10 -3.56
CA ILE A 107 -3.03 0.95 -4.35
C ILE A 107 -3.95 -0.01 -3.58
N PRO A 108 -3.65 -0.45 -2.33
CA PRO A 108 -4.52 -1.41 -1.64
C PRO A 108 -5.93 -0.86 -1.41
N SER A 109 -6.08 0.42 -1.08
CA SER A 109 -7.41 1.02 -0.85
C SER A 109 -8.18 1.24 -2.15
N VAL A 110 -7.52 1.65 -3.24
CA VAL A 110 -8.13 1.75 -4.57
C VAL A 110 -8.59 0.39 -5.06
N PHE A 111 -7.80 -0.65 -4.85
CA PHE A 111 -8.18 -2.02 -5.17
C PHE A 111 -9.36 -2.51 -4.34
N ALA A 112 -9.43 -2.12 -3.06
CA ALA A 112 -10.57 -2.40 -2.20
C ALA A 112 -11.86 -1.77 -2.71
N SER A 113 -11.81 -0.57 -3.28
CA SER A 113 -13.00 0.20 -3.66
C SER A 113 -13.81 -0.43 -4.79
N SER A 114 -13.17 -1.19 -5.67
CA SER A 114 -13.83 -1.94 -6.74
C SER A 114 -14.27 -3.36 -6.35
N ASN A 115 -13.75 -3.89 -5.22
CA ASN A 115 -13.90 -5.31 -4.88
C ASN A 115 -14.57 -5.57 -3.51
N LEU A 116 -14.57 -4.60 -2.61
CA LEU A 116 -15.09 -4.76 -1.25
C LEU A 116 -16.31 -3.86 -1.00
N ASN A 117 -17.01 -4.14 0.10
CA ASN A 117 -18.12 -3.29 0.49
C ASN A 117 -17.65 -1.89 0.91
N ILE A 118 -18.53 -0.90 0.77
CA ILE A 118 -18.22 0.53 1.00
C ILE A 118 -17.70 0.78 2.42
N LYS A 119 -18.26 0.12 3.44
CA LYS A 119 -17.82 0.31 4.85
C LYS A 119 -16.39 -0.15 5.04
N THR A 120 -16.04 -1.32 4.52
CA THR A 120 -14.67 -1.87 4.59
C THR A 120 -13.69 -1.00 3.82
N ASN A 121 -14.09 -0.52 2.64
CA ASN A 121 -13.25 0.38 1.86
C ASN A 121 -13.00 1.71 2.56
N LEU A 122 -14.02 2.33 3.16
CA LEU A 122 -13.84 3.58 3.92
C LEU A 122 -12.86 3.43 5.08
N ILE A 123 -12.88 2.28 5.77
CA ILE A 123 -11.91 2.00 6.84
C ILE A 123 -10.49 1.94 6.26
N LEU A 124 -10.27 1.28 5.12
CA LEU A 124 -8.94 1.21 4.47
C LEU A 124 -8.47 2.58 3.99
N ILE A 125 -9.37 3.42 3.44
CA ILE A 125 -9.06 4.81 3.09
C ILE A 125 -8.59 5.58 4.31
N LEU A 126 -9.31 5.51 5.44
CA LEU A 126 -8.93 6.18 6.67
C LEU A 126 -7.58 5.72 7.21
N ILE A 127 -7.32 4.41 7.17
CA ILE A 127 -6.02 3.85 7.57
C ILE A 127 -4.90 4.34 6.65
N THR A 128 -5.14 4.42 5.34
CA THR A 128 -4.16 4.95 4.38
C THR A 128 -3.85 6.43 4.64
N ILE A 129 -4.88 7.25 4.91
CA ILE A 129 -4.70 8.66 5.30
C ILE A 129 -3.89 8.77 6.59
N LEU A 130 -4.21 7.95 7.59
CA LEU A 130 -3.46 7.90 8.84
C LEU A 130 -1.99 7.51 8.61
N SER A 131 -1.73 6.51 7.77
CA SER A 131 -0.38 6.08 7.41
C SER A 131 0.39 7.21 6.72
N ILE A 132 -0.21 7.92 5.76
CA ILE A 132 0.39 9.09 5.10
C ILE A 132 0.72 10.18 6.14
N SER A 133 -0.21 10.48 7.04
CA SER A 133 -0.02 11.49 8.09
C SER A 133 1.12 11.11 9.06
N VAL A 134 1.15 9.85 9.51
CA VAL A 134 2.22 9.35 10.39
C VAL A 134 3.57 9.40 9.67
N LEU A 135 3.66 8.95 8.41
CA LEU A 135 4.89 8.98 7.63
C LEU A 135 5.37 10.40 7.29
N THR A 136 4.47 11.38 7.30
CA THR A 136 4.85 12.79 7.16
C THR A 136 5.54 13.31 8.43
N LEU A 137 5.08 12.88 9.60
CA LEU A 137 5.59 13.38 10.89
C LEU A 137 6.76 12.55 11.43
N TYR A 138 6.74 11.25 11.17
CA TYR A 138 7.67 10.28 11.75
C TYR A 138 8.19 9.34 10.67
N HIS A 139 9.47 9.44 10.37
CA HIS A 139 10.20 8.53 9.47
C HIS A 139 11.71 8.63 9.73
N GLN A 140 12.47 7.65 9.27
CA GLN A 140 13.91 7.76 9.22
C GLN A 140 14.32 8.75 8.12
N GLU A 141 15.52 9.31 8.22
CA GLU A 141 16.05 10.20 7.20
C GLU A 141 16.11 9.52 5.82
N LEU A 142 16.07 10.34 4.79
CA LEU A 142 16.30 9.83 3.44
C LEU A 142 17.66 9.13 3.38
N PRO A 143 17.76 7.99 2.65
CA PRO A 143 19.04 7.32 2.46
C PRO A 143 20.12 8.25 1.90
N SER A 144 21.34 8.20 2.48
CA SER A 144 22.50 8.88 1.90
C SER A 144 22.75 8.40 0.44
N PRO A 145 23.07 9.28 -0.53
CA PRO A 145 23.47 10.67 -0.38
C PRO A 145 22.32 11.70 -0.42
N LEU A 146 21.07 11.28 -0.30
CA LEU A 146 19.91 12.19 -0.40
C LEU A 146 19.56 12.89 0.92
N ASN A 147 20.19 12.51 2.03
CA ASN A 147 19.97 13.09 3.35
C ASN A 147 20.27 14.60 3.43
N ASP A 148 21.18 15.10 2.61
CA ASP A 148 21.52 16.54 2.54
C ASP A 148 20.49 17.37 1.74
N TYR A 149 19.50 16.73 1.11
CA TYR A 149 18.52 17.42 0.28
C TYR A 149 17.47 18.12 1.13
N LYS A 150 17.66 19.42 1.37
CA LYS A 150 16.69 20.26 2.10
C LYS A 150 15.55 20.68 1.18
N LEU A 151 14.41 20.02 1.32
CA LEU A 151 13.15 20.46 0.71
C LEU A 151 12.60 21.70 1.44
N SER A 152 12.02 22.65 0.69
CA SER A 152 11.27 23.72 1.33
C SER A 152 10.03 23.16 2.06
N ASN A 153 9.60 23.81 3.14
CA ASN A 153 8.43 23.38 3.91
C ASN A 153 7.17 23.26 3.05
N TYR A 154 7.02 24.10 2.02
CA TYR A 154 5.88 24.02 1.09
C TYR A 154 5.87 22.70 0.32
N TYR A 155 7.00 22.26 -0.21
CA TYR A 155 7.13 20.98 -0.91
C TYR A 155 6.88 19.81 0.03
N TYR A 156 7.39 19.87 1.24
CA TYR A 156 7.23 18.83 2.23
C TYR A 156 5.75 18.53 2.53
N TYR A 157 4.93 19.56 2.72
CA TYR A 157 3.50 19.38 3.00
C TYR A 157 2.64 19.17 1.73
N SER A 158 3.11 19.58 0.56
CA SER A 158 2.36 19.38 -0.69
C SER A 158 2.31 17.91 -1.13
N ILE A 159 3.33 17.11 -0.80
CA ILE A 159 3.39 15.69 -1.16
C ILE A 159 2.26 14.89 -0.48
N PRO A 160 2.11 14.89 0.85
CA PRO A 160 1.01 14.17 1.50
C PRO A 160 -0.37 14.69 1.10
N LEU A 161 -0.52 16.00 0.89
CA LEU A 161 -1.75 16.60 0.40
C LEU A 161 -2.12 16.05 -0.98
N GLY A 162 -1.16 16.02 -1.91
CA GLY A 162 -1.35 15.45 -3.24
C GLY A 162 -1.71 13.98 -3.21
N LEU A 163 -1.08 13.19 -2.34
CA LEU A 163 -1.41 11.77 -2.15
C LEU A 163 -2.81 11.57 -1.60
N ILE A 164 -3.26 12.37 -0.63
CA ILE A 164 -4.62 12.28 -0.08
C ILE A 164 -5.66 12.65 -1.15
N ILE A 165 -5.42 13.70 -1.93
CA ILE A 165 -6.31 14.07 -3.04
C ILE A 165 -6.37 12.94 -4.08
N ALA A 166 -5.23 12.38 -4.47
CA ALA A 166 -5.16 11.26 -5.40
C ALA A 166 -5.87 10.02 -4.85
N LEU A 167 -5.70 9.71 -3.56
CA LEU A 167 -6.37 8.61 -2.87
C LEU A 167 -7.89 8.75 -2.97
N ILE A 168 -8.44 9.91 -2.62
CA ILE A 168 -9.89 10.17 -2.64
C ILE A 168 -10.42 10.09 -4.07
N PHE A 169 -9.73 10.74 -5.02
CA PHE A 169 -10.12 10.76 -6.43
C PHE A 169 -10.13 9.35 -7.03
N LEU A 170 -9.04 8.59 -6.87
CA LEU A 170 -8.93 7.25 -7.44
C LEU A 170 -9.91 6.27 -6.81
N ASN A 171 -10.16 6.37 -5.50
CA ASN A 171 -11.18 5.54 -4.85
C ASN A 171 -12.59 5.87 -5.36
N TYR A 172 -12.92 7.16 -5.50
CA TYR A 172 -14.20 7.59 -6.08
C TYR A 172 -14.38 7.05 -7.51
N PHE A 173 -13.33 7.21 -8.33
CA PHE A 173 -13.32 6.70 -9.70
C PHE A 173 -13.48 5.18 -9.76
N ALA A 174 -12.75 4.44 -8.91
CA ALA A 174 -12.83 2.98 -8.86
C ALA A 174 -14.21 2.48 -8.38
N ILE A 175 -14.88 3.20 -7.49
CA ILE A 175 -16.27 2.88 -7.09
C ILE A 175 -17.24 3.12 -8.27
N LEU A 176 -17.03 4.17 -9.04
CA LEU A 176 -17.93 4.57 -10.12
C LEU A 176 -17.81 3.65 -11.34
N PHE A 177 -16.60 3.26 -11.70
CA PHE A 177 -16.30 2.48 -12.93
C PHE A 177 -15.90 1.03 -12.68
N GLY A 178 -15.71 0.61 -11.44
CA GLY A 178 -15.30 -0.75 -11.07
C GLY A 178 -16.46 -1.74 -10.89
N LYS A 179 -17.71 -1.33 -11.27
CA LYS A 179 -18.92 -2.16 -11.17
C LYS A 179 -19.22 -2.84 -12.48
#